data_a85962f2b7552e07d7085a568ca4e572
#
_entry.id   a85962f2b7552e07d7085a568ca4e572
#
_cell.length_a   1.000
_cell.length_b   1.000
_cell.length_c   1.000
_cell.angle_alpha   90.00
_cell.angle_beta   90.00
_cell.angle_gamma   90.00
#
_symmetry.space_group_name_H-M   'P 1'
#
loop_
_entity.id
_entity.type
_entity.pdbx_description
1 polymer ?
#
loop_
_entity_poly.entity_id
_entity_poly.type
_entity_poly.pdbx_seq_one_letter_code
_entity_poly.pdbx_strand_id
1 'polypeptide(L)'
;MENNVIILAGGQGKRMKTNMPKALCNVIGEPMLEWVLTACENAELDDICVVKGYEGQQIEDYLAARKSKAKICTVMQEERLGTGHAVMQAADFLKAHAEGNTLILCGDAPFIDAETIKGALELHTEKDCGVTVVTSRVENPTGYGRIIRTENGISGIVEHKDCTPMQLAITEINSGCYWFKTADLLEVLFDIKPENAQGEYYLTDCIELLIAKGKKADAFISANPHVALGANDRRGLLALNDIARYEIIGKWLDEGIEFCCTDGVSIGNNVTIGHGTKIHSGVILRGNTTIGENCNIGNNCI
;
A
#
# COMPACT_ATOMS: atom_id res chain seq x y z
N MET A 1 8.75 13.08 -16.84
CA MET A 1 9.64 12.65 -15.74
C MET A 1 9.46 11.16 -15.57
N GLU A 2 10.52 10.45 -15.27
CA GLU A 2 10.47 9.01 -14.99
C GLU A 2 9.88 8.80 -13.58
N ASN A 3 8.94 7.86 -13.44
CA ASN A 3 8.33 7.54 -12.15
C ASN A 3 8.69 6.10 -11.79
N ASN A 4 9.11 5.88 -10.57
CA ASN A 4 9.53 4.58 -10.06
C ASN A 4 8.91 4.30 -8.69
N VAL A 5 9.03 3.06 -8.21
CA VAL A 5 8.37 2.62 -6.98
C VAL A 5 9.34 1.92 -6.05
N ILE A 6 9.23 2.20 -4.76
CA ILE A 6 9.83 1.40 -3.68
C ILE A 6 8.69 0.80 -2.85
N ILE A 7 8.66 -0.54 -2.71
CA ILE A 7 7.70 -1.24 -1.88
C ILE A 7 8.40 -1.80 -0.64
N LEU A 8 7.97 -1.38 0.56
CA LEU A 8 8.51 -1.81 1.82
C LEU A 8 7.86 -3.13 2.26
N ALA A 9 8.58 -4.23 2.10
CA ALA A 9 8.10 -5.58 2.41
C ALA A 9 8.95 -6.32 3.48
N GLY A 10 9.82 -5.61 4.22
CA GLY A 10 10.76 -6.18 5.18
C GLY A 10 10.14 -6.62 6.52
N GLY A 11 8.86 -6.35 6.76
CA GLY A 11 8.20 -6.57 8.04
C GLY A 11 8.02 -8.04 8.43
N GLN A 12 8.44 -8.42 9.66
CA GLN A 12 8.26 -9.78 10.19
C GLN A 12 6.80 -10.11 10.54
N GLY A 13 6.02 -9.11 10.99
CA GLY A 13 4.66 -9.38 11.48
C GLY A 13 4.62 -10.34 12.66
N LYS A 14 5.41 -10.13 13.71
CA LYS A 14 5.51 -11.03 14.89
C LYS A 14 4.14 -11.44 15.45
N ARG A 15 3.14 -10.54 15.41
CA ARG A 15 1.77 -10.80 15.88
C ARG A 15 0.96 -11.69 14.94
N MET A 16 1.41 -11.89 13.68
CA MET A 16 0.81 -12.84 12.73
C MET A 16 1.06 -14.31 13.11
N LYS A 17 2.08 -14.57 13.94
CA LYS A 17 2.48 -15.94 14.37
C LYS A 17 2.62 -16.88 13.18
N THR A 18 3.38 -16.47 12.17
CA THR A 18 3.67 -17.22 10.94
C THR A 18 5.15 -17.12 10.60
N ASN A 19 5.66 -18.12 9.88
CA ASN A 19 7.01 -18.12 9.31
C ASN A 19 7.05 -17.49 7.90
N MET A 20 5.98 -16.79 7.51
CA MET A 20 5.86 -16.11 6.22
C MET A 20 6.06 -14.61 6.42
N PRO A 21 6.71 -13.89 5.51
CA PRO A 21 6.73 -12.43 5.50
C PRO A 21 5.31 -11.87 5.55
N LYS A 22 5.11 -10.79 6.30
CA LYS A 22 3.80 -10.16 6.46
C LYS A 22 3.15 -9.83 5.11
N ALA A 23 3.93 -9.30 4.18
CA ALA A 23 3.48 -8.93 2.84
C ALA A 23 3.00 -10.12 1.98
N LEU A 24 3.40 -11.34 2.31
CA LEU A 24 2.94 -12.55 1.64
C LEU A 24 1.70 -13.20 2.30
N CYS A 25 1.18 -12.65 3.40
CA CYS A 25 -0.11 -13.11 3.94
C CYS A 25 -1.24 -12.77 2.97
N ASN A 26 -2.17 -13.73 2.78
CA ASN A 26 -3.18 -13.63 1.74
C ASN A 26 -4.43 -12.85 2.17
N VAL A 27 -4.90 -12.00 1.26
CA VAL A 27 -6.24 -11.40 1.26
C VAL A 27 -6.97 -11.92 0.02
N ILE A 28 -8.10 -12.59 0.22
CA ILE A 28 -8.90 -13.27 -0.84
C ILE A 28 -8.05 -14.19 -1.72
N GLY A 29 -7.13 -14.95 -1.07
CA GLY A 29 -6.29 -15.93 -1.76
C GLY A 29 -5.03 -15.38 -2.43
N GLU A 30 -4.86 -14.07 -2.51
CA GLU A 30 -3.68 -13.41 -3.10
C GLU A 30 -2.84 -12.73 -2.02
N PRO A 31 -1.49 -12.79 -2.06
CA PRO A 31 -0.64 -12.05 -1.14
C PRO A 31 -0.94 -10.55 -1.11
N MET A 32 -0.85 -9.89 0.04
CA MET A 32 -1.00 -8.42 0.12
C MET A 32 -0.04 -7.70 -0.82
N LEU A 33 1.17 -8.23 -1.00
CA LEU A 33 2.15 -7.70 -1.96
C LEU A 33 1.64 -7.73 -3.40
N GLU A 34 0.87 -8.78 -3.80
CA GLU A 34 0.28 -8.87 -5.14
C GLU A 34 -0.70 -7.73 -5.42
N TRP A 35 -1.53 -7.41 -4.42
CA TRP A 35 -2.46 -6.28 -4.53
C TRP A 35 -1.72 -4.96 -4.80
N VAL A 36 -0.64 -4.71 -4.05
CA VAL A 36 0.18 -3.50 -4.21
C VAL A 36 0.88 -3.47 -5.56
N LEU A 37 1.48 -4.59 -6.00
CA LEU A 37 2.12 -4.70 -7.31
C LEU A 37 1.13 -4.49 -8.45
N THR A 38 -0.06 -5.09 -8.36
CA THR A 38 -1.14 -4.92 -9.35
C THR A 38 -1.61 -3.46 -9.42
N ALA A 39 -1.72 -2.77 -8.28
CA ALA A 39 -2.06 -1.35 -8.27
C ALA A 39 -0.99 -0.49 -8.96
N CYS A 40 0.30 -0.79 -8.75
CA CYS A 40 1.40 -0.12 -9.45
C CYS A 40 1.34 -0.34 -10.96
N GLU A 41 1.16 -1.60 -11.41
CA GLU A 41 1.05 -1.93 -12.84
C GLU A 41 -0.17 -1.27 -13.50
N ASN A 42 -1.31 -1.22 -12.82
CA ASN A 42 -2.51 -0.50 -13.28
C ASN A 42 -2.31 1.03 -13.30
N ALA A 43 -1.41 1.54 -12.47
CA ALA A 43 -0.97 2.93 -12.51
C ALA A 43 0.12 3.21 -13.57
N GLU A 44 0.51 2.18 -14.34
CA GLU A 44 1.55 2.25 -15.40
C GLU A 44 2.95 2.54 -14.83
N LEU A 45 3.23 2.03 -13.62
CA LEU A 45 4.52 2.09 -12.96
C LEU A 45 5.20 0.73 -13.10
N ASP A 46 6.29 0.67 -13.84
CA ASP A 46 6.92 -0.57 -14.28
C ASP A 46 8.40 -0.73 -13.84
N ASP A 47 8.98 0.23 -13.13
CA ASP A 47 10.30 0.11 -12.49
C ASP A 47 10.13 0.11 -10.96
N ILE A 48 10.26 -1.08 -10.35
CA ILE A 48 9.87 -1.34 -8.96
C ILE A 48 11.05 -1.95 -8.19
N CYS A 49 11.37 -1.38 -7.03
CA CYS A 49 12.30 -1.94 -6.06
C CYS A 49 11.54 -2.44 -4.83
N VAL A 50 11.64 -3.73 -4.51
CA VAL A 50 11.04 -4.31 -3.30
C VAL A 50 12.09 -4.43 -2.22
N VAL A 51 11.91 -3.72 -1.13
CA VAL A 51 12.76 -3.81 0.07
C VAL A 51 12.27 -4.98 0.91
N LYS A 52 12.97 -6.10 0.84
CA LYS A 52 12.70 -7.31 1.62
C LYS A 52 13.48 -7.31 2.94
N GLY A 53 13.09 -8.17 3.88
CA GLY A 53 13.75 -8.29 5.19
C GLY A 53 13.53 -9.67 5.77
N TYR A 54 12.62 -9.81 6.74
CA TYR A 54 12.32 -11.11 7.35
C TYR A 54 11.91 -12.14 6.30
N GLU A 55 12.58 -13.31 6.29
CA GLU A 55 12.35 -14.39 5.32
C GLU A 55 12.34 -13.89 3.87
N GLY A 56 13.23 -12.96 3.56
CA GLY A 56 13.29 -12.25 2.27
C GLY A 56 13.42 -13.17 1.05
N GLN A 57 13.92 -14.40 1.22
CA GLN A 57 13.98 -15.41 0.16
C GLN A 57 12.58 -15.79 -0.33
N GLN A 58 11.59 -15.89 0.57
CA GLN A 58 10.21 -16.21 0.17
C GLN A 58 9.61 -15.10 -0.72
N ILE A 59 9.99 -13.84 -0.49
CA ILE A 59 9.58 -12.71 -1.36
C ILE A 59 10.25 -12.85 -2.73
N GLU A 60 11.54 -13.17 -2.79
CA GLU A 60 12.24 -13.38 -4.08
C GLU A 60 11.63 -14.54 -4.86
N ASP A 61 11.38 -15.67 -4.21
CA ASP A 61 10.78 -16.85 -4.83
C ASP A 61 9.39 -16.51 -5.38
N TYR A 62 8.61 -15.74 -4.63
CA TYR A 62 7.30 -15.27 -5.06
C TYR A 62 7.41 -14.37 -6.31
N LEU A 63 8.29 -13.36 -6.26
CA LEU A 63 8.49 -12.41 -7.37
C LEU A 63 9.03 -13.11 -8.62
N ALA A 64 9.92 -14.09 -8.46
CA ALA A 64 10.46 -14.88 -9.58
C ALA A 64 9.39 -15.76 -10.26
N ALA A 65 8.41 -16.25 -9.50
CA ALA A 65 7.30 -17.04 -10.05
C ALA A 65 6.18 -16.17 -10.66
N ARG A 66 6.14 -14.88 -10.33
CA ARG A 66 5.14 -13.94 -10.79
C ARG A 66 5.36 -13.57 -12.27
N LYS A 67 4.28 -13.64 -13.05
CA LYS A 67 4.29 -13.12 -14.42
C LYS A 67 4.01 -11.61 -14.36
N SER A 68 5.04 -10.80 -14.45
CA SER A 68 4.96 -9.34 -14.47
C SER A 68 5.49 -8.76 -15.77
N LYS A 69 4.96 -7.61 -16.17
CA LYS A 69 5.57 -6.76 -17.20
C LYS A 69 6.54 -5.75 -16.57
N ALA A 70 6.37 -5.46 -15.28
CA ALA A 70 7.21 -4.54 -14.55
C ALA A 70 8.61 -5.13 -14.34
N LYS A 71 9.61 -4.27 -14.41
CA LYS A 71 10.98 -4.56 -14.03
C LYS A 71 11.10 -4.47 -12.52
N ILE A 72 11.21 -5.63 -11.86
CA ILE A 72 11.26 -5.71 -10.40
C ILE A 72 12.67 -6.08 -9.96
N CYS A 73 13.27 -5.26 -9.09
CA CYS A 73 14.49 -5.61 -8.37
C CYS A 73 14.20 -5.73 -6.86
N THR A 74 15.11 -6.34 -6.13
CA THR A 74 15.00 -6.48 -4.67
C THR A 74 16.25 -5.98 -3.97
N VAL A 75 16.08 -5.39 -2.77
CA VAL A 75 17.18 -5.03 -1.86
C VAL A 75 16.88 -5.58 -0.47
N MET A 76 17.91 -5.94 0.29
CA MET A 76 17.74 -6.52 1.61
C MET A 76 17.87 -5.45 2.69
N GLN A 77 16.93 -5.41 3.61
CA GLN A 77 17.05 -4.73 4.89
C GLN A 77 17.44 -5.76 5.97
N GLU A 78 18.71 -5.87 6.25
CA GLU A 78 19.23 -6.85 7.24
C GLU A 78 18.75 -6.50 8.65
N GLU A 79 18.94 -5.27 9.07
CA GLU A 79 18.48 -4.75 10.35
C GLU A 79 17.19 -3.95 10.17
N ARG A 80 16.16 -4.28 10.93
CA ARG A 80 14.85 -3.64 10.86
C ARG A 80 14.76 -2.44 11.78
N LEU A 81 15.41 -1.35 11.37
CA LEU A 81 15.53 -0.12 12.14
C LEU A 81 14.52 0.96 11.75
N GLY A 82 13.42 0.59 11.10
CA GLY A 82 12.34 1.50 10.72
C GLY A 82 12.17 1.66 9.20
N THR A 83 11.14 2.42 8.81
CA THR A 83 10.74 2.63 7.41
C THR A 83 11.75 3.47 6.62
N GLY A 84 12.32 4.50 7.24
CA GLY A 84 13.39 5.29 6.64
C GLY A 84 14.64 4.46 6.38
N HIS A 85 15.05 3.63 7.35
CA HIS A 85 16.17 2.69 7.16
C HIS A 85 15.91 1.71 6.01
N ALA A 86 14.66 1.26 5.82
CA ALA A 86 14.31 0.41 4.69
C ALA A 86 14.52 1.13 3.35
N VAL A 87 14.11 2.39 3.23
CA VAL A 87 14.33 3.20 2.02
C VAL A 87 15.81 3.47 1.78
N MET A 88 16.63 3.65 2.82
CA MET A 88 18.09 3.80 2.69
C MET A 88 18.73 2.60 2.00
N GLN A 89 18.19 1.37 2.15
CA GLN A 89 18.71 0.19 1.46
C GLN A 89 18.53 0.27 -0.05
N ALA A 90 17.56 1.04 -0.52
CA ALA A 90 17.30 1.28 -1.94
C ALA A 90 18.06 2.52 -2.48
N ALA A 91 19.08 3.03 -1.78
CA ALA A 91 19.80 4.26 -2.16
C ALA A 91 20.36 4.22 -3.59
N ASP A 92 20.89 3.09 -4.03
CA ASP A 92 21.46 2.97 -5.38
C ASP A 92 20.35 2.96 -6.45
N PHE A 93 19.19 2.40 -6.14
CA PHE A 93 18.00 2.50 -6.99
C PHE A 93 17.53 3.96 -7.07
N LEU A 94 17.44 4.67 -5.95
CA LEU A 94 17.07 6.10 -5.93
C LEU A 94 18.06 6.95 -6.74
N LYS A 95 19.37 6.72 -6.60
CA LYS A 95 20.40 7.45 -7.37
C LYS A 95 20.26 7.23 -8.88
N ALA A 96 19.92 6.02 -9.30
CA ALA A 96 19.69 5.71 -10.72
C ALA A 96 18.46 6.46 -11.27
N HIS A 97 17.52 6.88 -10.43
CA HIS A 97 16.27 7.55 -10.79
C HIS A 97 16.19 8.99 -10.24
N ALA A 98 17.32 9.63 -10.00
CA ALA A 98 17.39 10.94 -9.31
C ALA A 98 16.61 12.07 -10.00
N GLU A 99 16.44 12.00 -11.32
CA GLU A 99 15.74 13.03 -12.12
C GLU A 99 14.20 12.86 -12.13
N GLY A 100 13.68 11.84 -11.46
CA GLY A 100 12.27 11.46 -11.47
C GLY A 100 11.55 11.66 -10.14
N ASN A 101 10.41 10.98 -10.03
CA ASN A 101 9.65 10.86 -8.80
C ASN A 101 9.63 9.41 -8.32
N THR A 102 9.72 9.22 -7.01
CA THR A 102 9.65 7.90 -6.37
C THR A 102 8.37 7.78 -5.54
N LEU A 103 7.56 6.78 -5.87
CA LEU A 103 6.45 6.34 -5.03
C LEU A 103 6.97 5.36 -3.99
N ILE A 104 6.67 5.59 -2.72
CA ILE A 104 6.98 4.67 -1.63
C ILE A 104 5.69 4.11 -1.06
N LEU A 105 5.59 2.77 -0.99
CA LEU A 105 4.42 2.03 -0.55
C LEU A 105 4.76 1.00 0.52
N CYS A 106 3.77 0.70 1.37
CA CYS A 106 3.84 -0.43 2.29
C CYS A 106 3.30 -1.70 1.62
N GLY A 107 4.12 -2.76 1.53
CA GLY A 107 3.73 -4.04 0.91
C GLY A 107 2.67 -4.84 1.68
N ASP A 108 2.22 -4.34 2.83
CA ASP A 108 1.20 -4.93 3.69
C ASP A 108 -0.07 -4.06 3.81
N ALA A 109 -0.19 -3.03 2.95
CA ALA A 109 -1.39 -2.19 2.79
C ALA A 109 -2.04 -2.47 1.42
N PRO A 110 -2.86 -3.54 1.28
CA PRO A 110 -3.27 -4.07 -0.02
C PRO A 110 -4.27 -3.20 -0.76
N PHE A 111 -4.92 -2.24 -0.11
CA PHE A 111 -6.02 -1.48 -0.72
C PHE A 111 -5.60 -0.16 -1.36
N ILE A 112 -4.29 0.05 -1.58
CA ILE A 112 -3.87 1.13 -2.49
C ILE A 112 -4.38 0.81 -3.91
N ASP A 113 -4.90 1.80 -4.61
CA ASP A 113 -5.42 1.65 -5.97
C ASP A 113 -4.74 2.60 -6.95
N ALA A 114 -4.87 2.29 -8.24
CA ALA A 114 -4.23 3.05 -9.32
C ALA A 114 -4.75 4.49 -9.42
N GLU A 115 -6.03 4.72 -9.10
CA GLU A 115 -6.64 6.05 -9.13
C GLU A 115 -6.03 6.96 -8.06
N THR A 116 -5.89 6.43 -6.84
CA THR A 116 -5.20 7.12 -5.74
C THR A 116 -3.74 7.43 -6.09
N ILE A 117 -3.02 6.45 -6.66
CA ILE A 117 -1.61 6.63 -7.07
C ILE A 117 -1.48 7.76 -8.11
N LYS A 118 -2.31 7.74 -9.16
CA LYS A 118 -2.29 8.73 -10.25
C LYS A 118 -2.74 10.10 -9.76
N GLY A 119 -3.82 10.19 -8.99
CA GLY A 119 -4.32 11.47 -8.46
C GLY A 119 -3.33 12.13 -7.49
N ALA A 120 -2.62 11.35 -6.67
CA ALA A 120 -1.57 11.86 -5.81
C ALA A 120 -0.34 12.36 -6.61
N LEU A 121 0.02 11.67 -7.72
CA LEU A 121 1.09 12.11 -8.63
C LEU A 121 0.71 13.42 -9.36
N GLU A 122 -0.53 13.55 -9.81
CA GLU A 122 -1.03 14.79 -10.43
C GLU A 122 -0.87 15.97 -9.48
N LEU A 123 -1.37 15.85 -8.24
CA LEU A 123 -1.20 16.89 -7.22
C LEU A 123 0.28 17.17 -6.93
N HIS A 124 1.11 16.12 -6.85
CA HIS A 124 2.56 16.24 -6.62
C HIS A 124 3.25 17.08 -7.68
N THR A 125 2.92 16.84 -8.95
CA THR A 125 3.51 17.50 -10.10
C THR A 125 2.95 18.91 -10.31
N GLU A 126 1.63 19.09 -10.22
CA GLU A 126 0.97 20.40 -10.39
C GLU A 126 1.43 21.43 -9.37
N LYS A 127 1.61 20.98 -8.12
CA LYS A 127 2.03 21.88 -7.04
C LYS A 127 3.55 21.96 -6.87
N ASP A 128 4.32 21.23 -7.67
CA ASP A 128 5.78 21.14 -7.57
C ASP A 128 6.24 20.79 -6.16
N CYS A 129 5.66 19.71 -5.59
CA CYS A 129 5.95 19.27 -4.24
C CYS A 129 7.27 18.50 -4.16
N GLY A 130 8.04 18.66 -3.08
CA GLY A 130 9.15 17.78 -2.72
C GLY A 130 8.64 16.45 -2.17
N VAL A 131 7.47 16.50 -1.48
CA VAL A 131 6.76 15.31 -1.01
C VAL A 131 5.23 15.52 -1.05
N THR A 132 4.50 14.48 -1.43
CA THR A 132 3.04 14.40 -1.33
C THR A 132 2.67 13.13 -0.58
N VAL A 133 1.98 13.27 0.55
CA VAL A 133 1.50 12.17 1.37
C VAL A 133 0.11 11.76 0.94
N VAL A 134 -0.13 10.48 0.68
CA VAL A 134 -1.50 9.97 0.56
C VAL A 134 -2.09 9.80 1.94
N THR A 135 -3.27 10.36 2.16
CA THR A 135 -3.95 10.35 3.46
C THR A 135 -5.36 9.78 3.34
N SER A 136 -5.92 9.40 4.46
CA SER A 136 -7.33 9.01 4.58
C SER A 136 -7.92 9.62 5.84
N ARG A 137 -9.26 9.75 5.89
CA ARG A 137 -9.99 10.12 7.09
C ARG A 137 -10.70 8.90 7.65
N VAL A 138 -10.47 8.64 8.92
CA VAL A 138 -11.03 7.47 9.62
C VAL A 138 -11.72 7.88 10.91
N GLU A 139 -12.75 7.14 11.29
CA GLU A 139 -13.44 7.39 12.57
C GLU A 139 -12.55 7.05 13.78
N ASN A 140 -11.79 5.96 13.67
CA ASN A 140 -10.84 5.55 14.71
C ASN A 140 -9.40 5.60 14.22
N PRO A 141 -8.67 6.69 14.47
CA PRO A 141 -7.30 6.88 14.01
C PRO A 141 -6.24 6.18 14.89
N THR A 142 -6.64 5.37 15.86
CA THR A 142 -5.72 4.71 16.79
C THR A 142 -4.67 3.85 16.05
N GLY A 143 -3.41 4.09 16.36
CA GLY A 143 -2.28 3.35 15.79
C GLY A 143 -1.69 3.92 14.51
N TYR A 144 -2.29 4.96 13.92
CA TYR A 144 -1.80 5.62 12.71
C TYR A 144 -1.08 6.94 13.05
N GLY A 145 -0.16 7.36 12.17
CA GLY A 145 0.38 8.71 12.18
C GLY A 145 -0.67 9.76 11.84
N ARG A 146 -0.61 10.91 12.48
CA ARG A 146 -1.54 12.04 12.29
C ARG A 146 -0.95 13.07 11.35
N ILE A 147 -1.75 13.55 10.42
CA ILE A 147 -1.35 14.61 9.49
C ILE A 147 -1.53 15.97 10.17
N ILE A 148 -0.46 16.73 10.24
CA ILE A 148 -0.52 18.10 10.78
C ILE A 148 -0.68 19.08 9.63
N ARG A 149 -1.89 19.57 9.45
CA ARG A 149 -2.25 20.54 8.38
C ARG A 149 -1.82 21.96 8.73
N THR A 150 -1.46 22.70 7.70
CA THR A 150 -1.24 24.15 7.71
C THR A 150 -2.06 24.81 6.59
N GLU A 151 -2.06 26.12 6.53
CA GLU A 151 -2.71 26.86 5.42
C GLU A 151 -2.08 26.55 4.05
N ASN A 152 -0.81 26.17 4.02
CA ASN A 152 0.00 25.95 2.81
C ASN A 152 0.34 24.49 2.52
N GLY A 153 -0.39 23.52 3.11
CA GLY A 153 -0.13 22.10 2.93
C GLY A 153 -0.06 21.36 4.26
N ILE A 154 1.03 20.66 4.50
CA ILE A 154 1.28 19.94 5.76
C ILE A 154 2.59 20.42 6.39
N SER A 155 2.69 20.35 7.73
CA SER A 155 3.95 20.62 8.45
C SER A 155 4.68 19.37 8.89
N GLY A 156 4.03 18.21 8.89
CA GLY A 156 4.63 16.93 9.28
C GLY A 156 3.59 15.87 9.57
N ILE A 157 4.10 14.71 10.00
CA ILE A 157 3.32 13.57 10.47
C ILE A 157 3.80 13.22 11.87
N VAL A 158 2.87 13.12 12.83
CA VAL A 158 3.19 12.70 14.19
C VAL A 158 2.68 11.28 14.41
N GLU A 159 3.59 10.36 14.68
CA GLU A 159 3.24 8.96 14.94
C GLU A 159 2.39 8.83 16.22
N HIS A 160 1.48 7.83 16.24
CA HIS A 160 0.49 7.69 17.31
C HIS A 160 1.07 7.74 18.72
N LYS A 161 2.25 7.16 18.93
CA LYS A 161 2.91 7.09 20.24
C LYS A 161 3.55 8.41 20.67
N ASP A 162 3.81 9.29 19.71
CA ASP A 162 4.45 10.59 19.91
C ASP A 162 3.42 11.73 19.93
N CYS A 163 2.13 11.42 19.69
CA CYS A 163 1.04 12.41 19.68
C CYS A 163 0.75 13.00 21.05
N THR A 164 0.58 14.31 21.08
CA THR A 164 -0.08 15.02 22.20
C THR A 164 -1.58 14.68 22.26
N PRO A 165 -2.28 14.92 23.41
CA PRO A 165 -3.72 14.69 23.50
C PRO A 165 -4.55 15.42 22.43
N MET A 166 -4.14 16.63 22.01
CA MET A 166 -4.81 17.37 20.95
C MET A 166 -4.61 16.70 19.58
N GLN A 167 -3.40 16.21 19.28
CA GLN A 167 -3.08 15.54 18.02
C GLN A 167 -3.79 14.18 17.91
N LEU A 168 -4.03 13.48 19.04
CA LEU A 168 -4.79 12.22 19.03
C LEU A 168 -6.22 12.38 18.49
N ALA A 169 -6.81 13.57 18.57
CA ALA A 169 -8.14 13.87 18.06
C ALA A 169 -8.20 14.07 16.53
N ILE A 170 -7.05 14.20 15.87
CA ILE A 170 -6.98 14.34 14.41
C ILE A 170 -7.40 13.03 13.76
N THR A 171 -8.35 13.10 12.83
CA THR A 171 -8.89 11.94 12.11
C THR A 171 -8.23 11.71 10.73
N GLU A 172 -7.48 12.70 10.22
CA GLU A 172 -6.70 12.53 9.01
C GLU A 172 -5.39 11.81 9.34
N ILE A 173 -5.20 10.65 8.70
CA ILE A 173 -4.12 9.73 9.00
C ILE A 173 -3.19 9.52 7.82
N ASN A 174 -1.96 9.15 8.12
CA ASN A 174 -0.96 8.70 7.19
C ASN A 174 -1.30 7.29 6.67
N SER A 175 -1.37 7.12 5.35
CA SER A 175 -1.59 5.80 4.74
C SER A 175 -0.31 4.96 4.57
N GLY A 176 0.86 5.59 4.72
CA GLY A 176 2.14 4.94 4.39
C GLY A 176 2.47 4.94 2.89
N CYS A 177 1.78 5.76 2.12
CA CYS A 177 2.02 5.97 0.70
C CYS A 177 2.48 7.42 0.45
N TYR A 178 3.60 7.58 -0.28
CA TYR A 178 4.24 8.87 -0.49
C TYR A 178 4.79 8.99 -1.90
N TRP A 179 4.55 10.14 -2.55
CA TRP A 179 5.33 10.58 -3.68
C TRP A 179 6.41 11.54 -3.24
N PHE A 180 7.66 11.27 -3.63
CA PHE A 180 8.79 12.18 -3.42
C PHE A 180 9.41 12.57 -4.76
N LYS A 181 9.86 13.81 -4.89
CA LYS A 181 10.93 14.09 -5.85
C LYS A 181 12.16 13.30 -5.41
N THR A 182 12.67 12.44 -6.26
CA THR A 182 13.74 11.51 -5.89
C THR A 182 15.00 12.24 -5.42
N ALA A 183 15.39 13.33 -6.10
CA ALA A 183 16.53 14.16 -5.71
C ALA A 183 16.35 14.79 -4.31
N ASP A 184 15.13 15.31 -4.04
CA ASP A 184 14.82 15.92 -2.74
C ASP A 184 14.85 14.89 -1.61
N LEU A 185 14.32 13.68 -1.85
CA LEU A 185 14.40 12.57 -0.90
C LEU A 185 15.86 12.20 -0.58
N LEU A 186 16.71 12.04 -1.62
CA LEU A 186 18.12 11.72 -1.45
C LEU A 186 18.87 12.77 -0.63
N GLU A 187 18.45 14.04 -0.71
CA GLU A 187 19.07 15.15 0.02
C GLU A 187 18.85 15.06 1.54
N VAL A 188 17.78 14.40 2.01
CA VAL A 188 17.40 14.36 3.43
C VAL A 188 17.37 12.95 4.03
N LEU A 189 17.33 11.90 3.20
CA LEU A 189 17.12 10.52 3.64
C LEU A 189 18.14 10.06 4.71
N PHE A 190 19.38 10.49 4.60
CA PHE A 190 20.46 10.11 5.52
C PHE A 190 20.60 11.06 6.71
N ASP A 191 19.82 12.13 6.78
CA ASP A 191 19.79 13.08 7.88
C ASP A 191 18.78 12.71 8.97
N ILE A 192 17.85 11.75 8.71
CA ILE A 192 16.88 11.27 9.69
C ILE A 192 17.57 10.54 10.85
N LYS A 193 17.00 10.68 12.03
CA LYS A 193 17.56 10.14 13.28
C LYS A 193 16.54 9.28 14.02
N PRO A 194 16.97 8.27 14.78
CA PRO A 194 16.07 7.41 15.56
C PRO A 194 15.68 8.08 16.91
N GLU A 195 15.42 9.38 16.91
CA GLU A 195 15.12 10.18 18.11
C GLU A 195 13.59 10.25 18.34
N ASN A 196 12.94 9.09 18.54
CA ASN A 196 11.50 8.97 18.75
C ASN A 196 11.17 7.84 19.74
N ALA A 197 9.89 7.68 20.11
CA ALA A 197 9.44 6.71 21.12
C ALA A 197 9.78 5.24 20.78
N GLN A 198 10.10 4.91 19.55
CA GLN A 198 10.44 3.55 19.11
C GLN A 198 11.94 3.35 18.87
N GLY A 199 12.74 4.43 18.79
CA GLY A 199 14.15 4.39 18.44
C GLY A 199 14.39 3.93 17.00
N GLU A 200 13.47 4.24 16.08
CA GLU A 200 13.50 3.82 14.68
C GLU A 200 13.70 5.01 13.75
N TYR A 201 14.30 4.78 12.59
CA TYR A 201 14.38 5.76 11.51
C TYR A 201 13.05 5.86 10.78
N TYR A 202 12.27 6.89 11.09
CA TYR A 202 10.97 7.11 10.45
C TYR A 202 11.12 7.80 9.10
N LEU A 203 10.53 7.24 8.05
CA LEU A 203 10.48 7.90 6.75
C LEU A 203 9.72 9.24 6.81
N THR A 204 8.74 9.32 7.72
CA THR A 204 7.93 10.52 7.95
C THR A 204 8.75 11.73 8.38
N ASP A 205 9.90 11.53 9.01
CA ASP A 205 10.80 12.63 9.42
C ASP A 205 11.42 13.36 8.21
N CYS A 206 11.52 12.68 7.05
CA CYS A 206 11.95 13.33 5.80
C CYS A 206 11.05 14.52 5.42
N ILE A 207 9.77 14.51 5.81
CA ILE A 207 8.82 15.57 5.47
C ILE A 207 9.22 16.87 6.15
N GLU A 208 9.51 16.83 7.45
CA GLU A 208 9.93 18.00 8.22
C GLU A 208 11.30 18.51 7.74
N LEU A 209 12.23 17.59 7.42
CA LEU A 209 13.54 17.95 6.87
C LEU A 209 13.42 18.64 5.51
N LEU A 210 12.54 18.17 4.63
CA LEU A 210 12.26 18.80 3.34
C LEU A 210 11.66 20.20 3.52
N ILE A 211 10.69 20.36 4.42
CA ILE A 211 10.09 21.67 4.74
C ILE A 211 11.15 22.62 5.28
N ALA A 212 12.04 22.17 6.16
CA ALA A 212 13.15 22.96 6.69
C ALA A 212 14.12 23.44 5.60
N LYS A 213 14.26 22.69 4.50
CA LYS A 213 15.04 23.06 3.31
C LYS A 213 14.21 23.92 2.29
N GLY A 214 13.01 24.35 2.66
CA GLY A 214 12.15 25.18 1.82
C GLY A 214 11.41 24.41 0.70
N LYS A 215 11.40 23.08 0.76
CA LYS A 215 10.64 22.24 -0.18
C LYS A 215 9.17 22.19 0.24
N LYS A 216 8.29 22.10 -0.75
CA LYS A 216 6.84 22.04 -0.50
C LYS A 216 6.41 20.62 -0.12
N ALA A 217 5.63 20.52 0.94
CA ALA A 217 4.98 19.28 1.36
C ALA A 217 3.46 19.44 1.33
N ASP A 218 2.77 18.52 0.70
CA ASP A 218 1.30 18.53 0.65
C ASP A 218 0.73 17.12 0.89
N ALA A 219 -0.58 17.01 1.00
CA ALA A 219 -1.27 15.75 1.23
C ALA A 219 -2.49 15.60 0.32
N PHE A 220 -2.57 14.46 -0.34
CA PHE A 220 -3.68 14.01 -1.17
C PHE A 220 -4.61 13.11 -0.34
N ILE A 221 -5.86 13.52 -0.16
CA ILE A 221 -6.86 12.72 0.54
C ILE A 221 -7.43 11.72 -0.47
N SER A 222 -7.17 10.43 -0.26
CA SER A 222 -7.74 9.38 -1.09
C SER A 222 -9.26 9.30 -0.96
N ALA A 223 -9.95 9.07 -2.07
CA ALA A 223 -11.36 8.74 -2.09
C ALA A 223 -11.61 7.32 -1.56
N ASN A 224 -10.61 6.44 -1.61
CA ASN A 224 -10.67 5.09 -1.05
C ASN A 224 -10.51 5.15 0.48
N PRO A 225 -11.55 4.85 1.28
CA PRO A 225 -11.48 4.90 2.73
C PRO A 225 -10.57 3.82 3.32
N HIS A 226 -10.25 2.79 2.55
CA HIS A 226 -9.48 1.62 2.98
C HIS A 226 -7.99 1.71 2.63
N VAL A 227 -7.54 2.78 1.95
CA VAL A 227 -6.16 2.95 1.45
C VAL A 227 -5.07 2.76 2.50
N ALA A 228 -5.35 3.12 3.76
CA ALA A 228 -4.40 3.01 4.88
C ALA A 228 -4.46 1.66 5.62
N LEU A 229 -5.40 0.77 5.26
CA LEU A 229 -5.62 -0.46 6.00
C LEU A 229 -4.53 -1.50 5.71
N GLY A 230 -3.91 -1.98 6.77
CA GLY A 230 -2.96 -3.08 6.74
C GLY A 230 -3.22 -4.07 7.87
N ALA A 231 -2.77 -5.32 7.71
CA ALA A 231 -2.95 -6.34 8.73
C ALA A 231 -1.74 -6.44 9.66
N ASN A 232 -1.89 -6.14 10.92
CA ASN A 232 -0.82 -6.31 11.92
C ASN A 232 -0.87 -7.65 12.66
N ASP A 233 -2.02 -8.32 12.65
CA ASP A 233 -2.26 -9.61 13.28
C ASP A 233 -3.35 -10.40 12.52
N ARG A 234 -3.69 -11.60 12.99
CA ARG A 234 -4.69 -12.46 12.35
C ARG A 234 -6.10 -11.87 12.32
N ARG A 235 -6.46 -11.04 13.30
CA ARG A 235 -7.78 -10.37 13.33
C ARG A 235 -7.84 -9.28 12.27
N GLY A 236 -6.79 -8.48 12.16
CA GLY A 236 -6.66 -7.49 11.09
C GLY A 236 -6.68 -8.14 9.70
N LEU A 237 -5.98 -9.27 9.52
CA LEU A 237 -6.00 -10.01 8.25
C LEU A 237 -7.41 -10.53 7.91
N LEU A 238 -8.15 -11.04 8.88
CA LEU A 238 -9.55 -11.44 8.67
C LEU A 238 -10.41 -10.26 8.26
N ALA A 239 -10.28 -9.11 8.93
CA ALA A 239 -11.01 -7.89 8.57
C ALA A 239 -10.70 -7.43 7.14
N LEU A 240 -9.41 -7.49 6.70
CA LEU A 240 -9.07 -7.18 5.31
C LEU A 240 -9.74 -8.15 4.32
N ASN A 241 -9.81 -9.45 4.64
CA ASN A 241 -10.51 -10.42 3.80
C ASN A 241 -12.01 -10.09 3.68
N ASP A 242 -12.66 -9.70 4.79
CA ASP A 242 -14.08 -9.35 4.78
C ASP A 242 -14.34 -8.09 3.94
N ILE A 243 -13.50 -7.06 4.08
CA ILE A 243 -13.58 -5.83 3.28
C ILE A 243 -13.38 -6.14 1.80
N ALA A 244 -12.30 -6.81 1.44
CA ALA A 244 -12.00 -7.15 0.04
C ALA A 244 -13.13 -7.99 -0.59
N ARG A 245 -13.66 -8.97 0.14
CA ARG A 245 -14.79 -9.79 -0.30
C ARG A 245 -16.01 -8.92 -0.60
N TYR A 246 -16.33 -8.00 0.30
CA TYR A 246 -17.48 -7.11 0.14
C TYR A 246 -17.32 -6.17 -1.06
N GLU A 247 -16.16 -5.57 -1.25
CA GLU A 247 -15.88 -4.68 -2.39
C GLU A 247 -15.92 -5.41 -3.72
N ILE A 248 -15.33 -6.62 -3.79
CA ILE A 248 -15.33 -7.43 -5.01
C ILE A 248 -16.76 -7.86 -5.37
N ILE A 249 -17.57 -8.28 -4.39
CA ILE A 249 -18.98 -8.62 -4.62
C ILE A 249 -19.76 -7.39 -5.07
N GLY A 250 -19.54 -6.23 -4.42
CA GLY A 250 -20.15 -4.96 -4.80
C GLY A 250 -19.87 -4.59 -6.26
N LYS A 251 -18.61 -4.68 -6.68
CA LYS A 251 -18.21 -4.46 -8.08
C LYS A 251 -19.00 -5.35 -9.04
N TRP A 252 -19.10 -6.63 -8.76
CA TRP A 252 -19.82 -7.56 -9.64
C TRP A 252 -21.34 -7.34 -9.65
N LEU A 253 -21.92 -6.89 -8.51
CA LEU A 253 -23.33 -6.46 -8.47
C LEU A 253 -23.57 -5.25 -9.39
N ASP A 254 -22.68 -4.26 -9.36
CA ASP A 254 -22.74 -3.07 -10.23
C ASP A 254 -22.57 -3.42 -11.71
N GLU A 255 -21.83 -4.49 -12.03
CA GLU A 255 -21.68 -5.04 -13.38
C GLU A 255 -22.84 -5.99 -13.79
N GLY A 256 -23.87 -6.12 -12.96
CA GLY A 256 -25.09 -6.87 -13.28
C GLY A 256 -25.01 -8.38 -13.06
N ILE A 257 -24.06 -8.84 -12.23
CA ILE A 257 -24.00 -10.24 -11.78
C ILE A 257 -24.99 -10.45 -10.62
N GLU A 258 -25.81 -11.48 -10.72
CA GLU A 258 -26.78 -11.83 -9.69
C GLU A 258 -26.16 -12.74 -8.62
N PHE A 259 -26.22 -12.33 -7.35
CA PHE A 259 -25.87 -13.18 -6.22
C PHE A 259 -27.13 -13.63 -5.51
N CYS A 260 -27.45 -14.93 -5.59
CA CYS A 260 -28.59 -15.51 -4.86
C CYS A 260 -28.34 -15.48 -3.34
N CYS A 261 -27.09 -15.59 -2.92
CA CYS A 261 -26.62 -15.47 -1.56
C CYS A 261 -25.13 -15.22 -1.57
N THR A 262 -24.63 -14.36 -0.70
CA THR A 262 -23.19 -14.03 -0.60
C THR A 262 -22.45 -14.83 0.46
N ASP A 263 -23.13 -15.69 1.22
CA ASP A 263 -22.52 -16.48 2.28
C ASP A 263 -21.49 -17.46 1.72
N GLY A 264 -20.24 -17.34 2.22
CA GLY A 264 -19.12 -18.18 1.78
C GLY A 264 -18.63 -17.91 0.36
N VAL A 265 -19.18 -16.93 -0.36
CA VAL A 265 -18.69 -16.53 -1.68
C VAL A 265 -17.34 -15.84 -1.55
N SER A 266 -16.37 -16.27 -2.36
CA SER A 266 -15.03 -15.67 -2.45
C SER A 266 -14.60 -15.61 -3.90
N ILE A 267 -14.35 -14.41 -4.42
CA ILE A 267 -13.98 -14.17 -5.81
C ILE A 267 -12.65 -13.43 -5.83
N GLY A 268 -11.65 -13.99 -6.51
CA GLY A 268 -10.33 -13.37 -6.65
C GLY A 268 -10.34 -12.16 -7.58
N ASN A 269 -9.35 -11.28 -7.44
CA ASN A 269 -9.25 -10.04 -8.20
C ASN A 269 -9.12 -10.24 -9.72
N ASN A 270 -8.49 -11.33 -10.15
CA ASN A 270 -8.23 -11.63 -11.57
C ASN A 270 -9.32 -12.48 -12.22
N VAL A 271 -10.44 -12.70 -11.51
CA VAL A 271 -11.60 -13.41 -12.04
C VAL A 271 -12.38 -12.48 -12.97
N THR A 272 -12.89 -13.02 -14.07
CA THR A 272 -13.82 -12.33 -14.96
C THR A 272 -15.14 -13.08 -15.03
N ILE A 273 -16.26 -12.35 -15.01
CA ILE A 273 -17.61 -12.94 -15.01
C ILE A 273 -18.45 -12.20 -16.06
N GLY A 274 -19.01 -12.96 -17.00
CA GLY A 274 -19.88 -12.41 -18.05
C GLY A 274 -21.26 -12.03 -17.54
N HIS A 275 -21.83 -11.02 -18.17
CA HIS A 275 -23.14 -10.44 -17.87
C HIS A 275 -24.25 -11.51 -17.74
N GLY A 276 -25.21 -11.27 -16.85
CA GLY A 276 -26.37 -12.15 -16.64
C GLY A 276 -26.05 -13.45 -15.90
N THR A 277 -24.82 -13.62 -15.42
CA THR A 277 -24.42 -14.79 -14.64
C THR A 277 -24.96 -14.72 -13.22
N LYS A 278 -25.35 -15.88 -12.67
CA LYS A 278 -25.85 -16.07 -11.31
C LYS A 278 -24.85 -16.84 -10.46
N ILE A 279 -24.52 -16.33 -9.29
CA ILE A 279 -23.62 -16.93 -8.31
C ILE A 279 -24.39 -17.34 -7.07
N HIS A 280 -24.25 -18.61 -6.67
CA HIS A 280 -24.89 -19.15 -5.47
C HIS A 280 -23.94 -19.13 -4.28
N SER A 281 -24.45 -19.53 -3.08
CA SER A 281 -23.66 -19.52 -1.84
C SER A 281 -22.46 -20.49 -1.90
N GLY A 282 -21.38 -20.13 -1.19
CA GLY A 282 -20.19 -20.98 -1.05
C GLY A 282 -19.35 -21.10 -2.31
N VAL A 283 -19.61 -20.31 -3.35
CA VAL A 283 -18.80 -20.32 -4.58
C VAL A 283 -17.44 -19.68 -4.33
N ILE A 284 -16.39 -20.35 -4.76
CA ILE A 284 -15.00 -19.89 -4.65
C ILE A 284 -14.37 -19.84 -6.05
N LEU A 285 -14.13 -18.64 -6.58
CA LEU A 285 -13.44 -18.42 -7.85
C LEU A 285 -12.06 -17.81 -7.59
N ARG A 286 -11.01 -18.36 -8.19
CA ARG A 286 -9.61 -17.95 -7.92
C ARG A 286 -8.77 -17.83 -9.19
N GLY A 287 -7.63 -17.16 -9.06
CA GLY A 287 -6.66 -16.97 -10.15
C GLY A 287 -7.31 -16.29 -11.35
N ASN A 288 -6.97 -16.75 -12.55
CA ASN A 288 -7.45 -16.19 -13.82
C ASN A 288 -8.70 -16.89 -14.34
N THR A 289 -9.62 -17.30 -13.45
CA THR A 289 -10.87 -17.96 -13.83
C THR A 289 -11.75 -17.03 -14.65
N THR A 290 -12.24 -17.51 -15.79
CA THR A 290 -13.18 -16.79 -16.64
C THR A 290 -14.51 -17.53 -16.69
N ILE A 291 -15.60 -16.86 -16.31
CA ILE A 291 -16.99 -17.33 -16.43
C ILE A 291 -17.62 -16.58 -17.61
N GLY A 292 -18.30 -17.30 -18.47
CA GLY A 292 -19.03 -16.72 -19.61
C GLY A 292 -20.30 -15.96 -19.18
N GLU A 293 -21.05 -15.50 -20.18
CA GLU A 293 -22.35 -14.83 -19.98
C GLU A 293 -23.46 -15.84 -19.66
N ASN A 294 -24.48 -15.38 -18.94
CA ASN A 294 -25.72 -16.11 -18.62
C ASN A 294 -25.45 -17.49 -17.97
N CYS A 295 -24.36 -17.64 -17.26
CA CYS A 295 -24.04 -18.87 -16.54
C CYS A 295 -24.80 -18.96 -15.21
N ASN A 296 -24.94 -20.16 -14.70
CA ASN A 296 -25.50 -20.41 -13.36
C ASN A 296 -24.51 -21.27 -12.57
N ILE A 297 -23.79 -20.64 -11.62
CA ILE A 297 -22.76 -21.27 -10.82
C ILE A 297 -23.38 -21.75 -9.49
N GLY A 298 -23.55 -23.05 -9.39
CA GLY A 298 -24.25 -23.69 -8.26
C GLY A 298 -23.51 -23.57 -6.93
N ASN A 299 -24.20 -23.94 -5.85
CA ASN A 299 -23.68 -23.87 -4.48
C ASN A 299 -22.38 -24.64 -4.32
N ASN A 300 -21.40 -24.04 -3.59
CA ASN A 300 -20.12 -24.66 -3.23
C ASN A 300 -19.25 -25.09 -4.44
N CYS A 301 -19.43 -24.48 -5.61
CA CYS A 301 -18.50 -24.64 -6.72
C CYS A 301 -17.13 -23.97 -6.39
N ILE A 302 -16.03 -24.68 -6.74
CA ILE A 302 -14.66 -24.22 -6.56
C ILE A 302 -13.89 -24.35 -7.88
#